data_2a53449d02ab769acc926aa2e13bcda0
#
_entry.id   2a53449d02ab769acc926aa2e13bcda0
#
_cell.length_a   1.000
_cell.length_b   1.000
_cell.length_c   1.000
_cell.angle_alpha   90.00
_cell.angle_beta   90.00
_cell.angle_gamma   90.00
#
_symmetry.space_group_name_H-M   'P 1'
#
loop_
_entity.id
_entity.type
_entity.pdbx_description
1 polymer ?
#
loop_
_entity_poly.entity_id
_entity_poly.type
_entity_poly.pdbx_seq_one_letter_code
_entity_poly.pdbx_strand_id
1 'polypeptide(L)'
;MRRITNVRLPAPLGDATEHQHWLDLSTEGRITGISPMGREDNSNSQGHRKPDAGSWNGDWISPRGIDLQINGGLGLAFPELVPTDLPRLLELLDWLWSDGVEAIAPTLVTCGIEPLRGAMAVLREARTLHCAGRCQLLGAHLEGPFLAESRRGAHPREHLASPSLAALEERIGGFESEIALMTLAPELVGADAVIQRLRELKITVALGHSAAKADGAAKAFEHGVGMLTHAFNAMPGLHHRAPGPLGEACRRGDIALGLIADGVHVHPTMAVLLQRLAPEQTVLVSDALAPYGLADGEHRWDKRVLLVNNGTCRLEDGTLAGVTLPQLEGVKRLAHWSQEVGPAIWSATVAPRRVIHISDGIQEALIGQQLSQLLRWTQNDAGDLHWADAA
;
A
#
# COMPACT_ATOMS: atom_id res chain seq x y z
N MET A 1 4.25 33.97 9.64
CA MET A 1 3.27 33.03 9.10
C MET A 1 3.27 33.16 7.60
N ARG A 2 3.50 32.11 6.87
CA ARG A 2 3.48 32.06 5.39
C ARG A 2 2.23 31.31 4.96
N ARG A 3 1.60 31.70 3.86
CA ARG A 3 0.43 31.02 3.32
C ARG A 3 0.69 30.56 1.88
N ILE A 4 0.30 29.33 1.57
CA ILE A 4 0.24 28.80 0.21
C ILE A 4 -1.24 28.76 -0.19
N THR A 5 -1.52 29.16 -1.42
CA THR A 5 -2.89 29.24 -1.97
C THR A 5 -3.06 28.31 -3.16
N ASN A 6 -4.31 28.06 -3.55
CA ASN A 6 -4.66 27.24 -4.71
C ASN A 6 -4.10 25.81 -4.67
N VAL A 7 -4.21 25.17 -3.53
CA VAL A 7 -3.77 23.78 -3.30
C VAL A 7 -4.97 22.84 -3.31
N ARG A 8 -4.88 21.75 -4.04
CA ARG A 8 -5.85 20.65 -3.99
C ARG A 8 -5.41 19.58 -2.98
N LEU A 9 -6.38 18.96 -2.32
CA LEU A 9 -6.16 17.83 -1.43
C LEU A 9 -6.68 16.55 -2.09
N PRO A 10 -5.95 15.42 -1.99
CA PRO A 10 -6.48 14.14 -2.42
C PRO A 10 -7.68 13.75 -1.56
N ALA A 11 -8.70 13.21 -2.20
CA ALA A 11 -9.90 12.70 -1.57
C ALA A 11 -10.45 11.52 -2.36
N PRO A 12 -11.29 10.65 -1.76
CA PRO A 12 -11.92 9.56 -2.50
C PRO A 12 -12.88 10.09 -3.57
N LEU A 13 -13.17 9.25 -4.57
CA LEU A 13 -14.09 9.61 -5.63
C LEU A 13 -15.48 9.93 -5.06
N GLY A 14 -16.06 11.04 -5.50
CA GLY A 14 -17.38 11.51 -5.04
C GLY A 14 -17.30 12.57 -3.95
N ASP A 15 -16.17 12.74 -3.27
CA ASP A 15 -15.92 13.90 -2.44
C ASP A 15 -15.57 15.11 -3.31
N ALA A 16 -15.81 16.32 -2.79
CA ALA A 16 -15.53 17.56 -3.50
C ALA A 16 -14.02 17.82 -3.63
N THR A 17 -13.33 16.97 -4.42
CA THR A 17 -11.88 17.03 -4.68
C THR A 17 -11.47 18.29 -5.44
N GLU A 18 -12.44 19.05 -5.98
CA GLU A 18 -12.18 20.23 -6.79
C GLU A 18 -11.98 21.51 -5.97
N HIS A 19 -12.25 21.47 -4.66
CA HIS A 19 -12.03 22.64 -3.82
C HIS A 19 -10.53 22.90 -3.63
N GLN A 20 -10.15 24.15 -3.91
CA GLN A 20 -8.83 24.64 -3.59
C GLN A 20 -8.77 25.07 -2.13
N HIS A 21 -7.60 24.98 -1.54
CA HIS A 21 -7.37 25.24 -0.13
C HIS A 21 -6.23 26.25 0.05
N TRP A 22 -6.24 26.88 1.21
CA TRP A 22 -5.10 27.60 1.76
C TRP A 22 -4.39 26.69 2.77
N LEU A 23 -3.06 26.74 2.73
CA LEU A 23 -2.21 26.11 3.73
C LEU A 23 -1.49 27.20 4.52
N ASP A 24 -1.72 27.24 5.81
CA ASP A 24 -0.97 28.10 6.73
C ASP A 24 0.27 27.37 7.23
N LEU A 25 1.44 28.04 7.13
CA LEU A 25 2.71 27.49 7.53
C LEU A 25 3.27 28.26 8.72
N SER A 26 3.93 27.54 9.65
CA SER A 26 4.79 28.14 10.68
C SER A 26 6.03 28.78 10.01
N THR A 27 6.82 29.50 10.83
CA THR A 27 8.11 30.04 10.40
C THR A 27 9.12 28.95 10.01
N GLU A 28 8.93 27.75 10.53
CA GLU A 28 9.77 26.58 10.26
C GLU A 28 9.27 25.72 9.09
N GLY A 29 8.17 26.14 8.42
CA GLY A 29 7.61 25.42 7.27
C GLY A 29 6.70 24.24 7.60
N ARG A 30 6.17 24.16 8.85
CA ARG A 30 5.16 23.15 9.20
C ARG A 30 3.75 23.64 8.85
N ILE A 31 2.90 22.73 8.37
CA ILE A 31 1.48 23.03 8.15
C ILE A 31 0.79 23.19 9.50
N THR A 32 0.24 24.37 9.76
CA THR A 32 -0.47 24.72 11.00
C THR A 32 -1.98 24.85 10.82
N GLY A 33 -2.45 24.96 9.57
CA GLY A 33 -3.86 25.05 9.27
C GLY A 33 -4.14 24.80 7.79
N ILE A 34 -5.33 24.30 7.51
CA ILE A 34 -5.87 24.03 6.18
C ILE A 34 -7.28 24.58 6.15
N SER A 35 -7.60 25.42 5.17
CA SER A 35 -8.93 26.04 5.02
C SER A 35 -9.38 26.04 3.57
N PRO A 36 -10.65 25.75 3.27
CA PRO A 36 -11.17 25.83 1.91
C PRO A 36 -11.16 27.28 1.42
N MET A 37 -10.85 27.49 0.14
CA MET A 37 -10.99 28.80 -0.50
C MET A 37 -12.46 29.06 -0.84
N GLY A 38 -12.99 30.25 -0.50
CA GLY A 38 -14.33 30.67 -0.88
C GLY A 38 -14.47 30.87 -2.40
N ARG A 39 -15.70 30.77 -2.93
CA ARG A 39 -15.95 31.01 -4.36
C ARG A 39 -15.58 32.43 -4.80
N GLU A 40 -15.61 33.42 -3.89
CA GLU A 40 -15.21 34.81 -4.16
C GLU A 40 -13.67 34.96 -4.29
N ASP A 41 -12.90 34.13 -3.63
CA ASP A 41 -11.45 34.18 -3.66
C ASP A 41 -10.88 33.70 -5.00
N ASN A 42 -11.59 32.80 -5.70
CA ASN A 42 -11.21 32.31 -7.03
C ASN A 42 -11.41 33.38 -8.15
N SER A 43 -12.34 34.33 -7.98
CA SER A 43 -12.61 35.39 -8.97
C SER A 43 -11.55 36.50 -8.97
N ASN A 44 -10.89 36.74 -7.84
CA ASN A 44 -9.82 37.73 -7.71
C ASN A 44 -8.46 37.27 -8.26
N SER A 45 -8.29 36.00 -8.58
CA SER A 45 -7.05 35.46 -9.20
C SER A 45 -6.93 35.76 -10.71
N GLN A 46 -8.02 36.23 -11.38
CA GLN A 46 -8.00 36.57 -12.81
C GLN A 46 -7.64 38.04 -13.12
N GLY A 47 -7.53 38.90 -12.11
CA GLY A 47 -7.08 40.28 -12.28
C GLY A 47 -5.58 40.41 -12.05
N HIS A 48 -4.77 40.47 -13.12
CA HIS A 48 -3.36 40.93 -13.28
C HIS A 48 -2.47 41.08 -12.01
N ARG A 49 -2.72 40.38 -10.90
CA ARG A 49 -1.75 40.19 -9.84
C ARG A 49 -0.75 39.13 -10.31
N LYS A 50 0.52 39.46 -10.30
CA LYS A 50 1.61 38.44 -10.34
C LYS A 50 1.22 37.35 -9.40
N PRO A 51 1.29 36.04 -9.80
CA PRO A 51 1.00 34.95 -8.91
C PRO A 51 1.76 35.22 -7.61
N ASP A 52 1.03 35.24 -6.50
CA ASP A 52 1.62 35.38 -5.18
C ASP A 52 2.70 34.30 -5.06
N ALA A 53 3.87 34.63 -4.52
CA ALA A 53 5.01 33.70 -4.45
C ALA A 53 4.71 32.39 -3.69
N GLY A 54 3.46 32.21 -3.23
CA GLY A 54 2.92 31.04 -2.54
C GLY A 54 1.75 30.35 -3.25
N SER A 55 1.37 30.71 -4.51
CA SER A 55 0.30 30.00 -5.21
C SER A 55 0.81 28.71 -5.87
N TRP A 56 0.06 27.61 -5.69
CA TRP A 56 0.35 26.32 -6.33
C TRP A 56 -0.51 26.04 -7.58
N ASN A 57 -1.32 27.01 -7.99
CA ASN A 57 -2.09 26.97 -9.24
C ASN A 57 -2.99 25.73 -9.41
N GLY A 58 -3.40 25.09 -8.33
CA GLY A 58 -4.24 23.90 -8.36
C GLY A 58 -3.48 22.58 -8.33
N ASP A 59 -2.20 22.57 -8.03
CA ASP A 59 -1.46 21.33 -7.76
C ASP A 59 -1.95 20.67 -6.46
N TRP A 60 -1.73 19.35 -6.34
CA TRP A 60 -2.09 18.61 -5.13
C TRP A 60 -0.94 18.59 -4.13
N ILE A 61 -1.31 18.51 -2.84
CA ILE A 61 -0.39 18.17 -1.76
C ILE A 61 -0.84 16.86 -1.11
N SER A 62 0.10 15.98 -0.81
CA SER A 62 -0.16 14.78 -0.04
C SER A 62 1.00 14.45 0.90
N PRO A 63 0.76 13.61 1.93
CA PRO A 63 1.87 12.86 2.53
C PRO A 63 2.51 11.95 1.49
N ARG A 64 3.66 11.37 1.81
CA ARG A 64 4.26 10.32 0.98
C ARG A 64 3.42 9.04 1.02
N GLY A 65 3.70 8.11 0.09
CA GLY A 65 3.04 6.81 0.04
C GLY A 65 3.30 5.96 1.27
N ILE A 66 2.35 5.07 1.57
CA ILE A 66 2.56 3.94 2.48
C ILE A 66 2.27 2.67 1.70
N ASP A 67 3.25 1.76 1.64
CA ASP A 67 3.11 0.50 0.94
C ASP A 67 2.91 -0.66 1.93
N LEU A 68 1.68 -1.20 1.96
CA LEU A 68 1.30 -2.27 2.88
C LEU A 68 1.65 -3.68 2.35
N GLN A 69 2.15 -3.78 1.11
CA GLN A 69 2.57 -5.04 0.51
C GLN A 69 3.74 -4.81 -0.44
N ILE A 70 4.94 -5.08 0.05
CA ILE A 70 6.21 -5.04 -0.68
C ILE A 70 7.11 -6.16 -0.16
N ASN A 71 7.67 -6.99 -1.05
CA ASN A 71 8.38 -8.21 -0.70
C ASN A 71 9.90 -8.06 -0.70
N GLY A 72 10.41 -6.93 -1.20
CA GLY A 72 11.85 -6.67 -1.28
C GLY A 72 12.22 -5.55 -2.22
N GLY A 73 13.50 -5.40 -2.50
CA GLY A 73 14.07 -4.43 -3.44
C GLY A 73 15.59 -4.47 -3.43
N LEU A 74 16.22 -3.88 -4.44
CA LEU A 74 17.68 -3.83 -4.61
C LEU A 74 18.38 -5.21 -4.47
N GLY A 75 17.67 -6.27 -4.85
CA GLY A 75 18.15 -7.65 -4.74
C GLY A 75 17.95 -8.29 -3.37
N LEU A 76 17.32 -7.63 -2.40
CA LEU A 76 16.93 -8.19 -1.11
C LEU A 76 15.53 -8.77 -1.18
N ALA A 77 15.34 -10.02 -0.81
CA ALA A 77 14.05 -10.63 -0.52
C ALA A 77 13.83 -10.63 0.99
N PHE A 78 12.77 -9.99 1.49
CA PHE A 78 12.59 -9.85 2.93
C PHE A 78 12.51 -11.17 3.71
N PRO A 79 11.91 -12.27 3.19
CA PRO A 79 11.92 -13.55 3.89
C PRO A 79 13.30 -14.19 4.05
N GLU A 80 14.30 -13.73 3.27
CA GLU A 80 15.67 -14.26 3.27
C GLU A 80 16.67 -13.39 4.04
N LEU A 81 16.20 -12.32 4.70
CA LEU A 81 17.06 -11.39 5.43
C LEU A 81 17.87 -12.08 6.53
N VAL A 82 19.17 -11.82 6.52
CA VAL A 82 20.11 -12.22 7.57
C VAL A 82 20.78 -10.97 8.17
N PRO A 83 21.38 -11.04 9.38
CA PRO A 83 21.96 -9.86 10.04
C PRO A 83 22.98 -9.08 9.19
N THR A 84 23.69 -9.75 8.30
CA THR A 84 24.66 -9.13 7.38
C THR A 84 24.01 -8.25 6.31
N ASP A 85 22.70 -8.40 6.07
CA ASP A 85 21.95 -7.59 5.08
C ASP A 85 21.50 -6.24 5.64
N LEU A 86 21.65 -5.99 6.95
CA LEU A 86 21.18 -4.77 7.60
C LEU A 86 21.64 -3.48 6.88
N PRO A 87 22.91 -3.30 6.47
CA PRO A 87 23.33 -2.10 5.74
C PRO A 87 22.58 -1.92 4.41
N ARG A 88 22.36 -3.01 3.63
CA ARG A 88 21.63 -2.97 2.36
C ARG A 88 20.14 -2.73 2.57
N LEU A 89 19.58 -3.25 3.65
CA LEU A 89 18.19 -2.95 4.02
C LEU A 89 18.02 -1.44 4.31
N LEU A 90 18.96 -0.82 5.02
CA LEU A 90 18.91 0.62 5.25
C LEU A 90 19.05 1.42 3.95
N GLU A 91 19.91 0.98 3.01
CA GLU A 91 20.00 1.56 1.67
C GLU A 91 18.67 1.44 0.89
N LEU A 92 18.00 0.29 0.97
CA LEU A 92 16.68 0.11 0.37
C LEU A 92 15.64 1.05 0.98
N LEU A 93 15.67 1.27 2.31
CA LEU A 93 14.76 2.21 2.96
C LEU A 93 15.02 3.67 2.56
N ASP A 94 16.28 4.05 2.34
CA ASP A 94 16.65 5.36 1.78
C ASP A 94 16.19 5.50 0.33
N TRP A 95 16.31 4.44 -0.47
CA TRP A 95 15.81 4.37 -1.85
C TRP A 95 14.29 4.55 -1.90
N LEU A 96 13.53 3.82 -1.08
CA LEU A 96 12.07 3.91 -1.01
C LEU A 96 11.61 5.33 -0.63
N TRP A 97 12.33 5.98 0.28
CA TRP A 97 12.06 7.39 0.59
C TRP A 97 12.24 8.28 -0.64
N SER A 98 13.31 8.08 -1.42
CA SER A 98 13.56 8.83 -2.66
C SER A 98 12.50 8.56 -3.73
N ASP A 99 11.85 7.39 -3.70
CA ASP A 99 10.73 7.02 -4.56
C ASP A 99 9.36 7.51 -4.03
N GLY A 100 9.38 8.36 -2.98
CA GLY A 100 8.18 9.00 -2.45
C GLY A 100 7.39 8.15 -1.45
N VAL A 101 7.96 7.09 -0.90
CA VAL A 101 7.33 6.20 0.10
C VAL A 101 7.90 6.48 1.49
N GLU A 102 7.05 6.89 2.44
CA GLU A 102 7.51 7.21 3.80
C GLU A 102 7.52 6.01 4.74
N ALA A 103 6.70 5.00 4.46
CA ALA A 103 6.62 3.82 5.31
C ALA A 103 6.19 2.58 4.52
N ILE A 104 6.64 1.41 4.97
CA ILE A 104 6.27 0.12 4.40
C ILE A 104 5.89 -0.89 5.48
N ALA A 105 5.04 -1.85 5.11
CA ALA A 105 4.90 -3.13 5.79
C ALA A 105 5.67 -4.22 5.01
N PRO A 106 6.95 -4.50 5.37
CA PRO A 106 7.74 -5.47 4.64
C PRO A 106 7.05 -6.84 4.66
N THR A 107 6.79 -7.38 3.46
CA THR A 107 6.02 -8.61 3.29
C THR A 107 6.92 -9.82 3.37
N LEU A 108 6.65 -10.66 4.36
CA LEU A 108 7.27 -11.96 4.53
C LEU A 108 6.32 -13.00 3.94
N VAL A 109 6.53 -13.35 2.67
CA VAL A 109 5.78 -14.42 2.01
C VAL A 109 6.03 -15.75 2.70
N THR A 110 5.12 -16.70 2.52
CA THR A 110 5.21 -18.04 3.10
C THR A 110 6.60 -18.65 2.97
N CYS A 111 7.25 -18.92 4.07
CA CYS A 111 8.58 -19.52 4.17
C CYS A 111 8.70 -20.41 5.43
N GLY A 112 9.87 -21.00 5.65
CA GLY A 112 10.18 -21.75 6.86
C GLY A 112 10.17 -20.87 8.12
N ILE A 113 9.97 -21.49 9.30
CA ILE A 113 9.86 -20.78 10.57
C ILE A 113 11.17 -20.07 10.92
N GLU A 114 12.31 -20.74 10.79
CA GLU A 114 13.62 -20.16 11.11
C GLU A 114 13.97 -18.94 10.22
N PRO A 115 13.83 -19.01 8.88
CA PRO A 115 13.98 -17.82 8.03
C PRO A 115 13.03 -16.68 8.41
N LEU A 116 11.74 -16.98 8.64
CA LEU A 116 10.74 -16.00 9.07
C LEU A 116 11.18 -15.25 10.33
N ARG A 117 11.54 -15.98 11.37
CA ARG A 117 11.95 -15.40 12.65
C ARG A 117 13.29 -14.65 12.54
N GLY A 118 14.22 -15.17 11.72
CA GLY A 118 15.48 -14.48 11.41
C GLY A 118 15.24 -13.14 10.71
N ALA A 119 14.38 -13.10 9.70
CA ALA A 119 14.01 -11.89 9.00
C ALA A 119 13.32 -10.88 9.93
N MET A 120 12.38 -11.31 10.77
CA MET A 120 11.74 -10.44 11.76
C MET A 120 12.74 -9.83 12.75
N ALA A 121 13.77 -10.58 13.15
CA ALA A 121 14.83 -10.05 14.02
C ALA A 121 15.64 -8.92 13.35
N VAL A 122 15.99 -9.08 12.06
CA VAL A 122 16.67 -8.05 11.25
C VAL A 122 15.78 -6.82 11.08
N LEU A 123 14.49 -7.00 10.77
CA LEU A 123 13.52 -5.91 10.63
C LEU A 123 13.34 -5.15 11.95
N ARG A 124 13.28 -5.85 13.09
CA ARG A 124 13.24 -5.24 14.43
C ARG A 124 14.47 -4.37 14.67
N GLU A 125 15.67 -4.85 14.36
CA GLU A 125 16.89 -4.09 14.49
C GLU A 125 16.87 -2.84 13.58
N ALA A 126 16.50 -3.00 12.31
CA ALA A 126 16.41 -1.89 11.35
C ALA A 126 15.43 -0.81 11.80
N ARG A 127 14.31 -1.15 12.46
CA ARG A 127 13.35 -0.17 13.01
C ARG A 127 14.00 0.77 14.04
N THR A 128 14.94 0.28 14.82
CA THR A 128 15.65 1.11 15.82
C THR A 128 16.60 2.13 15.20
N LEU A 129 16.95 1.93 13.91
CA LEU A 129 17.87 2.76 13.13
C LEU A 129 17.14 3.75 12.21
N HIS A 130 15.84 3.95 12.43
CA HIS A 130 15.06 4.93 11.68
C HIS A 130 15.57 6.35 11.91
N CYS A 131 15.62 7.16 10.85
CA CYS A 131 15.97 8.57 10.90
C CYS A 131 15.11 9.37 9.90
N ALA A 132 15.08 10.69 10.06
CA ALA A 132 14.37 11.55 9.11
C ALA A 132 14.96 11.42 7.69
N GLY A 133 14.10 11.32 6.69
CA GLY A 133 14.51 11.11 5.30
C GLY A 133 14.73 9.63 4.92
N ARG A 134 14.33 8.72 5.78
CA ARG A 134 14.36 7.27 5.54
C ARG A 134 12.95 6.69 5.65
N CYS A 135 12.59 5.77 4.78
CA CYS A 135 11.33 5.03 4.84
C CYS A 135 11.22 4.25 6.15
N GLN A 136 10.08 4.35 6.83
CA GLN A 136 9.82 3.71 8.11
C GLN A 136 9.33 2.26 7.92
N LEU A 137 9.76 1.37 8.80
CA LEU A 137 9.18 0.02 8.93
C LEU A 137 8.01 0.06 9.92
N LEU A 138 6.79 -0.20 9.45
CA LEU A 138 5.56 -0.17 10.28
C LEU A 138 5.40 -1.42 11.13
N GLY A 139 5.97 -2.51 10.69
CA GLY A 139 5.82 -3.88 11.12
C GLY A 139 5.61 -4.78 9.91
N ALA A 140 5.92 -6.06 10.04
CA ALA A 140 5.85 -7.00 8.94
C ALA A 140 4.41 -7.25 8.48
N HIS A 141 4.23 -7.46 7.18
CA HIS A 141 3.09 -8.13 6.61
C HIS A 141 3.42 -9.61 6.47
N LEU A 142 2.76 -10.49 7.21
CA LEU A 142 2.91 -11.93 7.02
C LEU A 142 1.93 -12.42 5.95
N GLU A 143 2.41 -12.78 4.78
CA GLU A 143 1.57 -13.32 3.72
C GLU A 143 1.58 -14.86 3.76
N GLY A 144 0.60 -15.39 4.46
CA GLY A 144 0.54 -16.81 4.81
C GLY A 144 1.18 -17.11 6.19
N PRO A 145 1.43 -18.39 6.51
CA PRO A 145 1.34 -19.59 5.66
C PRO A 145 -0.06 -20.23 5.59
N PHE A 146 -1.06 -19.65 6.18
CA PHE A 146 -2.43 -20.21 6.28
C PHE A 146 -3.22 -19.89 5.01
N LEU A 147 -2.72 -20.33 3.85
CA LEU A 147 -3.26 -20.07 2.52
C LEU A 147 -3.92 -21.31 1.93
N ALA A 148 -4.93 -21.12 1.09
CA ALA A 148 -5.55 -22.20 0.34
C ALA A 148 -4.57 -22.74 -0.72
N GLU A 149 -4.23 -24.02 -0.67
CA GLU A 149 -3.29 -24.63 -1.61
C GLU A 149 -3.67 -24.40 -3.08
N SER A 150 -4.96 -24.45 -3.40
CA SER A 150 -5.50 -24.20 -4.74
C SER A 150 -5.34 -22.74 -5.21
N ARG A 151 -5.00 -21.83 -4.31
CA ARG A 151 -4.85 -20.40 -4.54
C ARG A 151 -3.48 -19.86 -4.11
N ARG A 152 -2.53 -20.76 -3.86
CA ARG A 152 -1.21 -20.41 -3.34
C ARG A 152 -0.38 -19.50 -4.27
N GLY A 153 -0.69 -19.43 -5.56
CA GLY A 153 0.12 -18.66 -6.51
C GLY A 153 1.59 -19.07 -6.47
N ALA A 154 2.48 -18.12 -6.30
CA ALA A 154 3.92 -18.34 -6.23
C ALA A 154 4.43 -18.80 -4.84
N HIS A 155 3.57 -18.92 -3.82
CA HIS A 155 3.99 -19.40 -2.50
C HIS A 155 4.44 -20.87 -2.52
N PRO A 156 5.56 -21.23 -1.84
CA PRO A 156 6.07 -22.59 -1.76
C PRO A 156 5.07 -23.49 -1.03
N ARG A 157 4.66 -24.59 -1.69
CA ARG A 157 3.68 -25.54 -1.14
C ARG A 157 4.14 -26.17 0.17
N GLU A 158 5.42 -26.49 0.26
CA GLU A 158 6.04 -27.17 1.40
C GLU A 158 6.02 -26.34 2.70
N HIS A 159 5.78 -25.05 2.61
CA HIS A 159 5.72 -24.14 3.76
C HIS A 159 4.30 -23.71 4.12
N LEU A 160 3.28 -24.14 3.36
CA LEU A 160 1.89 -23.93 3.73
C LEU A 160 1.57 -24.71 5.03
N ALA A 161 0.71 -24.12 5.86
CA ALA A 161 0.31 -24.73 7.12
C ALA A 161 -1.19 -24.62 7.35
N SER A 162 -1.75 -25.57 8.11
CA SER A 162 -3.13 -25.45 8.58
C SER A 162 -3.21 -24.41 9.71
N PRO A 163 -4.24 -23.53 9.72
CA PRO A 163 -4.41 -22.55 10.78
C PRO A 163 -4.60 -23.21 12.14
N SER A 164 -3.82 -22.79 13.11
CA SER A 164 -4.02 -23.13 14.53
C SER A 164 -3.29 -22.12 15.42
N LEU A 165 -3.73 -21.96 16.67
CA LEU A 165 -3.06 -21.06 17.61
C LEU A 165 -1.61 -21.51 17.87
N ALA A 166 -1.35 -22.82 17.93
CA ALA A 166 0.01 -23.33 18.11
C ALA A 166 0.92 -22.99 16.91
N ALA A 167 0.43 -23.18 15.68
CA ALA A 167 1.18 -22.83 14.47
C ALA A 167 1.38 -21.31 14.32
N LEU A 168 0.45 -20.50 14.80
CA LEU A 168 0.62 -19.03 14.86
C LEU A 168 1.69 -18.67 15.88
N GLU A 169 1.57 -19.15 17.11
CA GLU A 169 2.51 -18.85 18.21
C GLU A 169 3.95 -19.27 17.89
N GLU A 170 4.14 -20.43 17.26
CA GLU A 170 5.46 -20.89 16.83
C GLU A 170 6.15 -19.89 15.89
N ARG A 171 5.38 -19.19 15.05
CA ARG A 171 5.88 -18.21 14.08
C ARG A 171 6.10 -16.84 14.67
N ILE A 172 5.11 -16.33 15.42
CA ILE A 172 5.08 -14.94 15.84
C ILE A 172 5.43 -14.70 17.31
N GLY A 173 5.48 -15.76 18.13
CA GLY A 173 5.74 -15.63 19.56
C GLY A 173 7.01 -14.85 19.86
N GLY A 174 6.88 -13.75 20.63
CA GLY A 174 7.94 -12.78 20.92
C GLY A 174 8.22 -11.77 19.79
N PHE A 175 7.40 -11.76 18.73
CA PHE A 175 7.43 -10.79 17.63
C PHE A 175 6.07 -10.15 17.36
N GLU A 176 5.10 -10.29 18.24
CA GLU A 176 3.71 -9.84 18.01
C GLU A 176 3.66 -8.34 17.71
N SER A 177 4.49 -7.53 18.39
CA SER A 177 4.61 -6.08 18.18
C SER A 177 5.31 -5.67 16.88
N GLU A 178 5.94 -6.64 16.21
CA GLU A 178 6.65 -6.42 14.95
C GLU A 178 5.79 -6.71 13.71
N ILE A 179 4.50 -7.05 13.91
CA ILE A 179 3.60 -7.44 12.83
C ILE A 179 2.49 -6.40 12.70
N ALA A 180 2.36 -5.82 11.52
CA ALA A 180 1.30 -4.87 11.19
C ALA A 180 0.05 -5.57 10.64
N LEU A 181 0.23 -6.57 9.77
CA LEU A 181 -0.88 -7.29 9.17
C LEU A 181 -0.52 -8.72 8.81
N MET A 182 -1.54 -9.57 8.68
CA MET A 182 -1.40 -10.96 8.27
C MET A 182 -2.47 -11.35 7.26
N THR A 183 -2.03 -11.92 6.14
CA THR A 183 -2.91 -12.48 5.10
C THR A 183 -3.12 -13.98 5.34
N LEU A 184 -4.39 -14.39 5.29
CA LEU A 184 -4.78 -15.79 5.40
C LEU A 184 -6.04 -16.14 4.58
N ALA A 185 -6.28 -17.42 4.38
CA ALA A 185 -7.48 -17.98 3.76
C ALA A 185 -8.49 -18.33 4.87
N PRO A 186 -9.57 -17.56 5.05
CA PRO A 186 -10.47 -17.69 6.19
C PRO A 186 -11.36 -18.94 6.11
N GLU A 187 -11.49 -19.57 4.96
CA GLU A 187 -12.26 -20.81 4.78
C GLU A 187 -11.54 -22.06 5.32
N LEU A 188 -10.26 -21.93 5.68
CA LEU A 188 -9.50 -23.05 6.23
C LEU A 188 -9.95 -23.37 7.67
N VAL A 189 -10.01 -24.66 7.97
CA VAL A 189 -10.36 -25.13 9.33
C VAL A 189 -9.36 -24.59 10.35
N GLY A 190 -9.85 -23.93 11.40
CA GLY A 190 -9.05 -23.30 12.44
C GLY A 190 -8.73 -21.81 12.19
N ALA A 191 -9.07 -21.25 11.03
CA ALA A 191 -8.81 -19.84 10.70
C ALA A 191 -9.54 -18.89 11.66
N ASP A 192 -10.76 -19.18 12.08
CA ASP A 192 -11.54 -18.33 13.00
C ASP A 192 -10.78 -18.03 14.30
N ALA A 193 -10.17 -19.06 14.92
CA ALA A 193 -9.39 -18.88 16.14
C ALA A 193 -8.13 -18.04 15.92
N VAL A 194 -7.48 -18.19 14.76
CA VAL A 194 -6.31 -17.38 14.37
C VAL A 194 -6.73 -15.93 14.14
N ILE A 195 -7.82 -15.69 13.41
CA ILE A 195 -8.37 -14.34 13.18
C ILE A 195 -8.68 -13.66 14.50
N GLN A 196 -9.36 -14.34 15.42
CA GLN A 196 -9.66 -13.80 16.74
C GLN A 196 -8.37 -13.41 17.49
N ARG A 197 -7.37 -14.28 17.50
CA ARG A 197 -6.09 -14.03 18.17
C ARG A 197 -5.33 -12.85 17.58
N LEU A 198 -5.27 -12.71 16.25
CA LEU A 198 -4.64 -11.59 15.58
C LEU A 198 -5.30 -10.26 15.94
N ARG A 199 -6.64 -10.23 16.02
CA ARG A 199 -7.39 -9.05 16.45
C ARG A 199 -7.10 -8.66 17.91
N GLU A 200 -7.02 -9.63 18.81
CA GLU A 200 -6.62 -9.39 20.21
C GLU A 200 -5.23 -8.74 20.30
N LEU A 201 -4.33 -9.12 19.39
CA LEU A 201 -2.99 -8.55 19.24
C LEU A 201 -2.98 -7.22 18.47
N LYS A 202 -4.15 -6.74 17.99
CA LYS A 202 -4.28 -5.54 17.14
C LYS A 202 -3.52 -5.62 15.81
N ILE A 203 -3.34 -6.84 15.30
CA ILE A 203 -2.77 -7.10 13.97
C ILE A 203 -3.92 -7.06 12.95
N THR A 204 -3.78 -6.27 11.90
CA THR A 204 -4.76 -6.21 10.81
C THR A 204 -4.83 -7.57 10.11
N VAL A 205 -6.03 -8.11 9.95
CA VAL A 205 -6.23 -9.38 9.24
C VAL A 205 -6.70 -9.12 7.83
N ALA A 206 -5.99 -9.69 6.85
CA ALA A 206 -6.34 -9.63 5.43
C ALA A 206 -6.75 -11.01 4.90
N LEU A 207 -7.78 -11.04 4.05
CA LEU A 207 -8.14 -12.20 3.25
C LEU A 207 -7.35 -12.17 1.95
N GLY A 208 -6.60 -13.22 1.68
CA GLY A 208 -5.88 -13.42 0.42
C GLY A 208 -5.54 -14.88 0.20
N HIS A 209 -5.14 -15.25 -1.02
CA HIS A 209 -4.81 -16.62 -1.39
C HIS A 209 -5.88 -17.63 -0.94
N SER A 210 -7.13 -17.29 -1.24
CA SER A 210 -8.33 -17.90 -0.66
C SER A 210 -9.27 -18.42 -1.75
N ALA A 211 -9.90 -19.55 -1.49
CA ALA A 211 -10.98 -20.10 -2.30
C ALA A 211 -12.37 -19.74 -1.73
N ALA A 212 -12.44 -18.85 -0.73
CA ALA A 212 -13.69 -18.44 -0.09
C ALA A 212 -14.68 -17.90 -1.12
N LYS A 213 -15.95 -18.30 -0.98
CA LYS A 213 -17.08 -17.72 -1.69
C LYS A 213 -17.58 -16.48 -0.93
N ALA A 214 -18.53 -15.76 -1.50
CA ALA A 214 -19.11 -14.56 -0.89
C ALA A 214 -19.59 -14.78 0.56
N ASP A 215 -20.33 -15.87 0.83
CA ASP A 215 -20.83 -16.18 2.18
C ASP A 215 -19.70 -16.46 3.19
N GLY A 216 -18.62 -17.13 2.74
CA GLY A 216 -17.43 -17.36 3.58
C GLY A 216 -16.67 -16.07 3.86
N ALA A 217 -16.55 -15.21 2.86
CA ALA A 217 -15.96 -13.89 3.00
C ALA A 217 -16.78 -12.99 3.94
N ALA A 218 -18.13 -13.00 3.80
CA ALA A 218 -19.02 -12.25 4.70
C ALA A 218 -18.77 -12.60 6.17
N LYS A 219 -18.71 -13.89 6.49
CA LYS A 219 -18.40 -14.37 7.84
C LYS A 219 -17.02 -13.92 8.32
N ALA A 220 -16.01 -14.00 7.45
CA ALA A 220 -14.67 -13.60 7.79
C ALA A 220 -14.62 -12.08 8.11
N PHE A 221 -15.33 -11.26 7.33
CA PHE A 221 -15.45 -9.82 7.59
C PHE A 221 -16.21 -9.52 8.88
N GLU A 222 -17.27 -10.25 9.20
CA GLU A 222 -17.95 -10.16 10.48
C GLU A 222 -17.04 -10.54 11.67
N HIS A 223 -16.14 -11.49 11.46
CA HIS A 223 -15.15 -11.90 12.45
C HIS A 223 -13.95 -10.96 12.53
N GLY A 224 -13.87 -9.91 11.67
CA GLY A 224 -12.92 -8.82 11.77
C GLY A 224 -11.74 -8.88 10.79
N VAL A 225 -11.88 -9.62 9.71
CA VAL A 225 -11.02 -9.42 8.53
C VAL A 225 -11.34 -8.05 7.96
N GLY A 226 -10.36 -7.16 7.88
CA GLY A 226 -10.51 -5.75 7.50
C GLY A 226 -9.94 -5.38 6.14
N MET A 227 -9.27 -6.34 5.45
CA MET A 227 -8.61 -6.06 4.18
C MET A 227 -8.72 -7.27 3.23
N LEU A 228 -8.70 -7.01 1.92
CA LEU A 228 -8.36 -7.98 0.87
C LEU A 228 -6.94 -7.71 0.36
N THR A 229 -6.10 -8.72 0.37
CA THR A 229 -4.76 -8.69 -0.22
C THR A 229 -4.89 -8.69 -1.75
N HIS A 230 -4.15 -7.84 -2.46
CA HIS A 230 -4.07 -7.76 -3.93
C HIS A 230 -5.36 -8.23 -4.65
N ALA A 231 -6.46 -7.48 -4.44
CA ALA A 231 -7.80 -7.77 -4.96
C ALA A 231 -7.79 -8.28 -6.41
N PHE A 232 -8.66 -9.23 -6.73
CA PHE A 232 -8.74 -10.04 -7.96
C PHE A 232 -7.72 -11.19 -8.05
N ASN A 233 -6.53 -11.06 -7.45
CA ASN A 233 -5.44 -12.03 -7.59
C ASN A 233 -5.56 -13.14 -6.53
N ALA A 234 -5.29 -14.38 -6.93
CA ALA A 234 -5.32 -15.57 -6.07
C ALA A 234 -6.63 -15.76 -5.28
N MET A 235 -7.77 -15.35 -5.83
CA MET A 235 -9.12 -15.51 -5.24
C MET A 235 -10.17 -15.77 -6.33
N PRO A 236 -11.42 -16.19 -5.97
CA PRO A 236 -12.53 -16.23 -6.93
C PRO A 236 -12.81 -14.83 -7.51
N GLY A 237 -12.94 -14.75 -8.83
CA GLY A 237 -13.18 -13.49 -9.54
C GLY A 237 -14.56 -12.90 -9.27
N LEU A 238 -14.73 -11.62 -9.59
CA LEU A 238 -16.02 -10.92 -9.54
C LEU A 238 -16.93 -11.40 -10.68
N HIS A 239 -17.97 -12.15 -10.35
CA HIS A 239 -18.90 -12.70 -11.30
C HIS A 239 -20.35 -12.43 -10.85
N HIS A 240 -21.24 -12.10 -11.79
CA HIS A 240 -22.61 -11.66 -11.50
C HIS A 240 -23.49 -12.67 -10.71
N ARG A 241 -23.17 -13.95 -10.72
CA ARG A 241 -23.84 -15.01 -9.93
C ARG A 241 -22.97 -15.59 -8.83
N ALA A 242 -21.69 -15.24 -8.76
CA ALA A 242 -20.73 -15.69 -7.76
C ALA A 242 -19.74 -14.55 -7.49
N PRO A 243 -20.15 -13.52 -6.73
CA PRO A 243 -19.37 -12.28 -6.59
C PRO A 243 -18.02 -12.45 -5.88
N GLY A 244 -17.83 -13.57 -5.19
CA GLY A 244 -16.60 -13.86 -4.46
C GLY A 244 -16.33 -12.89 -3.30
N PRO A 245 -15.12 -12.97 -2.72
CA PRO A 245 -14.73 -12.09 -1.62
C PRO A 245 -14.78 -10.61 -2.01
N LEU A 246 -14.34 -10.28 -3.23
CA LEU A 246 -14.29 -8.91 -3.70
C LEU A 246 -15.66 -8.27 -3.83
N GLY A 247 -16.64 -8.99 -4.41
CA GLY A 247 -18.00 -8.47 -4.51
C GLY A 247 -18.64 -8.24 -3.14
N GLU A 248 -18.38 -9.13 -2.18
CA GLU A 248 -18.85 -8.97 -0.81
C GLU A 248 -18.18 -7.81 -0.09
N ALA A 249 -16.87 -7.61 -0.26
CA ALA A 249 -16.15 -6.47 0.29
C ALA A 249 -16.67 -5.13 -0.26
N CYS A 250 -16.90 -5.04 -1.58
CA CYS A 250 -17.50 -3.85 -2.18
C CYS A 250 -18.93 -3.58 -1.66
N ARG A 251 -19.75 -4.63 -1.45
CA ARG A 251 -21.09 -4.50 -0.88
C ARG A 251 -21.07 -3.95 0.54
N ARG A 252 -20.10 -4.38 1.35
CA ARG A 252 -19.94 -3.91 2.73
C ARG A 252 -19.47 -2.46 2.82
N GLY A 253 -18.47 -2.09 2.01
CA GLY A 253 -17.93 -0.73 1.98
C GLY A 253 -17.03 -0.33 3.16
N ASP A 254 -16.63 -1.29 4.01
CA ASP A 254 -15.75 -1.07 5.17
C ASP A 254 -14.45 -1.92 5.11
N ILE A 255 -14.27 -2.67 4.03
CA ILE A 255 -13.11 -3.56 3.83
C ILE A 255 -12.11 -2.90 2.89
N ALA A 256 -10.87 -2.72 3.32
CA ALA A 256 -9.79 -2.20 2.49
C ALA A 256 -9.42 -3.18 1.36
N LEU A 257 -9.15 -2.66 0.17
CA LEU A 257 -8.92 -3.45 -1.04
C LEU A 257 -7.52 -3.15 -1.58
N GLY A 258 -6.55 -4.02 -1.32
CA GLY A 258 -5.21 -3.93 -1.91
C GLY A 258 -5.29 -4.02 -3.43
N LEU A 259 -4.71 -3.09 -4.17
CA LEU A 259 -4.74 -3.04 -5.63
C LEU A 259 -3.33 -2.88 -6.18
N ILE A 260 -2.90 -3.81 -7.03
CA ILE A 260 -1.69 -3.69 -7.85
C ILE A 260 -2.09 -3.00 -9.15
N ALA A 261 -1.64 -1.76 -9.37
CA ALA A 261 -2.00 -0.95 -10.55
C ALA A 261 -0.88 -0.94 -11.60
N ASP A 262 -0.39 -2.13 -11.97
CA ASP A 262 0.61 -2.31 -13.02
C ASP A 262 0.02 -2.51 -14.43
N GLY A 263 -1.29 -2.76 -14.54
CA GLY A 263 -2.01 -3.06 -15.78
C GLY A 263 -1.86 -4.51 -16.27
N VAL A 264 -1.16 -5.36 -15.52
CA VAL A 264 -0.91 -6.79 -15.82
C VAL A 264 -1.61 -7.68 -14.79
N HIS A 265 -1.39 -7.45 -13.49
CA HIS A 265 -2.10 -8.13 -12.40
C HIS A 265 -3.60 -7.82 -12.43
N VAL A 266 -3.94 -6.58 -12.74
CA VAL A 266 -5.31 -6.11 -12.88
C VAL A 266 -5.41 -5.27 -14.15
N HIS A 267 -6.32 -5.66 -15.05
CA HIS A 267 -6.58 -4.89 -16.26
C HIS A 267 -7.02 -3.47 -15.91
N PRO A 268 -6.57 -2.41 -16.62
CA PRO A 268 -6.90 -1.02 -16.31
C PRO A 268 -8.39 -0.76 -16.09
N THR A 269 -9.26 -1.33 -16.92
CA THR A 269 -10.71 -1.23 -16.76
C THR A 269 -11.19 -1.75 -15.41
N MET A 270 -10.64 -2.87 -14.93
CA MET A 270 -11.03 -3.46 -13.64
C MET A 270 -10.49 -2.66 -12.46
N ALA A 271 -9.30 -2.09 -12.57
CA ALA A 271 -8.75 -1.17 -11.58
C ALA A 271 -9.62 0.08 -11.41
N VAL A 272 -10.05 0.69 -12.52
CA VAL A 272 -10.97 1.85 -12.52
C VAL A 272 -12.35 1.47 -11.97
N LEU A 273 -12.88 0.31 -12.33
CA LEU A 273 -14.15 -0.17 -11.77
C LEU A 273 -14.05 -0.38 -10.25
N LEU A 274 -12.95 -0.95 -9.76
CA LEU A 274 -12.72 -1.12 -8.32
C LEU A 274 -12.70 0.22 -7.60
N GLN A 275 -11.94 1.19 -8.11
CA GLN A 275 -11.86 2.54 -7.54
C GLN A 275 -13.25 3.22 -7.47
N ARG A 276 -14.12 2.98 -8.47
CA ARG A 276 -15.49 3.51 -8.48
C ARG A 276 -16.43 2.79 -7.53
N LEU A 277 -16.25 1.48 -7.34
CA LEU A 277 -17.08 0.68 -6.43
C LEU A 277 -16.71 0.86 -4.96
N ALA A 278 -15.44 1.14 -4.69
CA ALA A 278 -14.90 1.24 -3.34
C ALA A 278 -13.88 2.40 -3.24
N PRO A 279 -14.32 3.65 -3.41
CA PRO A 279 -13.42 4.79 -3.57
C PRO A 279 -12.57 5.08 -2.32
N GLU A 280 -13.12 4.90 -1.13
CA GLU A 280 -12.40 5.11 0.14
C GLU A 280 -11.52 3.92 0.53
N GLN A 281 -11.88 2.72 0.08
CA GLN A 281 -11.31 1.45 0.50
C GLN A 281 -10.20 0.95 -0.43
N THR A 282 -10.07 1.52 -1.65
CA THR A 282 -9.00 1.15 -2.57
C THR A 282 -7.65 1.61 -2.02
N VAL A 283 -6.75 0.66 -1.81
CA VAL A 283 -5.39 0.86 -1.29
C VAL A 283 -4.39 0.38 -2.33
N LEU A 284 -3.60 1.30 -2.90
CA LEU A 284 -2.53 0.89 -3.80
C LEU A 284 -1.39 0.24 -3.03
N VAL A 285 -0.98 -0.93 -3.50
CA VAL A 285 0.19 -1.67 -3.04
C VAL A 285 1.10 -1.95 -4.25
N SER A 286 2.41 -2.01 -4.02
CA SER A 286 3.33 -2.34 -5.10
C SER A 286 3.36 -3.83 -5.40
N ASP A 287 3.34 -4.65 -4.38
CA ASP A 287 3.68 -6.08 -4.44
C ASP A 287 5.06 -6.30 -5.11
N ALA A 288 5.97 -5.34 -4.88
CA ALA A 288 7.30 -5.36 -5.50
C ALA A 288 8.17 -6.44 -4.88
N LEU A 289 8.95 -7.12 -5.74
CA LEU A 289 9.86 -8.20 -5.37
C LEU A 289 11.32 -7.72 -5.28
N ALA A 290 12.21 -8.62 -4.88
CA ALA A 290 13.64 -8.36 -4.77
C ALA A 290 14.28 -7.61 -5.95
N PRO A 291 13.92 -7.85 -7.23
CA PRO A 291 14.48 -7.10 -8.35
C PRO A 291 14.03 -5.63 -8.47
N TYR A 292 13.10 -5.14 -7.64
CA TYR A 292 12.73 -3.72 -7.64
C TYR A 292 13.99 -2.83 -7.47
N GLY A 293 14.13 -1.84 -8.35
CA GLY A 293 15.32 -0.98 -8.43
C GLY A 293 16.49 -1.57 -9.24
N LEU A 294 16.36 -2.78 -9.79
CA LEU A 294 17.34 -3.41 -10.66
C LEU A 294 16.85 -3.44 -12.13
N ALA A 295 17.79 -3.73 -13.05
CA ALA A 295 17.45 -3.87 -14.46
C ALA A 295 16.59 -5.11 -14.74
N ASP A 296 15.80 -5.07 -15.84
CA ASP A 296 15.12 -6.25 -16.37
C ASP A 296 16.09 -7.40 -16.65
N GLY A 297 15.61 -8.64 -16.57
CA GLY A 297 16.40 -9.83 -16.78
C GLY A 297 16.07 -10.98 -15.83
N GLU A 298 17.01 -11.90 -15.68
CA GLU A 298 16.89 -13.03 -14.78
C GLU A 298 17.43 -12.66 -13.39
N HIS A 299 16.60 -12.92 -12.35
CA HIS A 299 16.96 -12.68 -10.97
C HIS A 299 16.67 -13.91 -10.12
N ARG A 300 17.52 -14.17 -9.13
CA ARG A 300 17.31 -15.26 -8.19
C ARG A 300 16.25 -14.87 -7.15
N TRP A 301 15.32 -15.77 -6.88
CA TRP A 301 14.36 -15.69 -5.80
C TRP A 301 14.22 -17.04 -5.11
N ASP A 302 14.71 -17.15 -3.88
CA ASP A 302 14.88 -18.41 -3.17
C ASP A 302 15.70 -19.44 -4.02
N LYS A 303 15.12 -20.59 -4.33
CA LYS A 303 15.70 -21.61 -5.22
C LYS A 303 15.24 -21.46 -6.68
N ARG A 304 14.39 -20.49 -6.97
CA ARG A 304 13.76 -20.27 -8.29
C ARG A 304 14.38 -19.07 -8.98
N VAL A 305 14.01 -18.89 -10.23
CA VAL A 305 14.38 -17.74 -11.07
C VAL A 305 13.15 -16.90 -11.34
N LEU A 306 13.28 -15.61 -11.18
CA LEU A 306 12.32 -14.61 -11.64
C LEU A 306 12.77 -14.06 -12.99
N LEU A 307 11.86 -14.04 -13.94
CA LEU A 307 12.03 -13.36 -15.22
C LEU A 307 11.34 -11.99 -15.12
N VAL A 308 12.15 -10.92 -15.14
CA VAL A 308 11.65 -9.54 -15.08
C VAL A 308 11.61 -8.95 -16.48
N ASN A 309 10.46 -8.42 -16.87
CA ASN A 309 10.27 -7.73 -18.13
C ASN A 309 9.27 -6.59 -17.97
N ASN A 310 9.68 -5.34 -18.26
CA ASN A 310 8.86 -4.14 -18.18
C ASN A 310 8.12 -4.00 -16.84
N GLY A 311 8.82 -4.24 -15.73
CA GLY A 311 8.26 -4.11 -14.38
C GLY A 311 7.42 -5.30 -13.90
N THR A 312 7.23 -6.34 -14.71
CA THR A 312 6.47 -7.55 -14.36
C THR A 312 7.40 -8.70 -14.05
N CYS A 313 7.17 -9.40 -12.95
CA CYS A 313 7.93 -10.61 -12.55
C CYS A 313 7.12 -11.88 -12.79
N ARG A 314 7.76 -12.87 -13.41
CA ARG A 314 7.18 -14.20 -13.62
C ARG A 314 8.17 -15.29 -13.20
N LEU A 315 7.64 -16.42 -12.74
CA LEU A 315 8.42 -17.66 -12.64
C LEU A 315 8.66 -18.26 -14.03
N GLU A 316 9.60 -19.20 -14.13
CA GLU A 316 9.93 -19.89 -15.39
C GLU A 316 8.75 -20.60 -16.05
N ASP A 317 7.75 -21.05 -15.25
CA ASP A 317 6.51 -21.67 -15.73
C ASP A 317 5.47 -20.65 -16.21
N GLY A 318 5.80 -19.35 -16.18
CA GLY A 318 4.92 -18.25 -16.57
C GLY A 318 4.01 -17.74 -15.46
N THR A 319 4.01 -18.34 -14.27
CA THR A 319 3.23 -17.88 -13.12
C THR A 319 3.61 -16.44 -12.77
N LEU A 320 2.60 -15.56 -12.70
CA LEU A 320 2.78 -14.19 -12.26
C LEU A 320 3.16 -14.17 -10.77
N ALA A 321 4.22 -13.44 -10.41
CA ALA A 321 4.79 -13.50 -9.08
C ALA A 321 4.76 -12.15 -8.33
N GLY A 322 4.80 -11.03 -9.04
CA GLY A 322 4.78 -9.67 -8.50
C GLY A 322 5.34 -8.67 -9.51
N VAL A 323 5.78 -7.53 -9.04
CA VAL A 323 6.25 -6.41 -9.87
C VAL A 323 7.62 -5.91 -9.45
N THR A 324 8.19 -4.95 -10.24
CA THR A 324 9.38 -4.16 -9.90
C THR A 324 9.13 -2.66 -10.02
N LEU A 325 7.85 -2.25 -10.05
CA LEU A 325 7.48 -0.84 -10.19
C LEU A 325 7.36 -0.16 -8.82
N PRO A 326 7.79 1.12 -8.69
CA PRO A 326 7.52 1.92 -7.51
C PRO A 326 6.01 2.05 -7.25
N GLN A 327 5.59 2.12 -5.98
CA GLN A 327 4.18 2.28 -5.61
C GLN A 327 3.54 3.50 -6.29
N LEU A 328 4.24 4.64 -6.33
CA LEU A 328 3.70 5.88 -6.90
C LEU A 328 3.60 5.86 -8.44
N GLU A 329 4.24 4.91 -9.11
CA GLU A 329 3.96 4.64 -10.53
C GLU A 329 2.55 4.07 -10.70
N GLY A 330 2.08 3.26 -9.76
CA GLY A 330 0.68 2.81 -9.68
C GLY A 330 -0.30 3.97 -9.56
N VAL A 331 0.04 5.02 -8.79
CA VAL A 331 -0.77 6.26 -8.70
C VAL A 331 -0.90 6.94 -10.06
N LYS A 332 0.22 7.13 -10.78
CA LYS A 332 0.22 7.76 -12.10
C LYS A 332 -0.63 6.98 -13.10
N ARG A 333 -0.48 5.65 -13.13
CA ARG A 333 -1.26 4.76 -13.99
C ARG A 333 -2.74 4.81 -13.67
N LEU A 334 -3.11 4.70 -12.39
CA LEU A 334 -4.51 4.74 -11.96
C LEU A 334 -5.15 6.10 -12.30
N ALA A 335 -4.44 7.22 -12.05
CA ALA A 335 -4.87 8.57 -12.43
C ALA A 335 -5.08 8.70 -13.93
N HIS A 336 -4.15 8.18 -14.74
CA HIS A 336 -4.26 8.19 -16.20
C HIS A 336 -5.46 7.36 -16.69
N TRP A 337 -5.67 6.16 -16.14
CA TRP A 337 -6.78 5.28 -16.56
C TRP A 337 -8.15 5.80 -16.14
N SER A 338 -8.26 6.34 -14.93
CA SER A 338 -9.52 6.82 -14.36
C SER A 338 -9.85 8.26 -14.73
N GLN A 339 -8.85 9.06 -15.11
CA GLN A 339 -8.90 10.52 -15.25
C GLN A 339 -9.22 11.23 -13.91
N GLU A 340 -8.95 10.56 -12.78
CA GLU A 340 -9.25 11.01 -11.42
C GLU A 340 -7.98 11.07 -10.58
N VAL A 341 -7.32 12.24 -10.54
CA VAL A 341 -6.00 12.41 -9.87
C VAL A 341 -6.12 12.33 -8.36
N GLY A 342 -7.05 13.08 -7.75
CA GLY A 342 -7.23 13.10 -6.30
C GLY A 342 -7.47 11.70 -5.70
N PRO A 343 -8.42 10.91 -6.22
CA PRO A 343 -8.66 9.54 -5.79
C PRO A 343 -7.47 8.59 -5.98
N ALA A 344 -6.68 8.77 -7.05
CA ALA A 344 -5.49 7.96 -7.27
C ALA A 344 -4.39 8.27 -6.21
N ILE A 345 -4.15 9.55 -5.90
CA ILE A 345 -3.22 9.95 -4.85
C ILE A 345 -3.72 9.45 -3.48
N TRP A 346 -5.02 9.60 -3.20
CA TRP A 346 -5.64 9.11 -1.97
C TRP A 346 -5.32 7.65 -1.70
N SER A 347 -5.45 6.79 -2.72
CA SER A 347 -5.30 5.34 -2.58
C SER A 347 -3.91 4.86 -2.16
N ALA A 348 -2.85 5.66 -2.38
CA ALA A 348 -1.49 5.33 -1.96
C ALA A 348 -1.04 6.10 -0.70
N THR A 349 -1.69 7.24 -0.41
CA THR A 349 -1.17 8.17 0.60
C THR A 349 -2.04 8.29 1.84
N VAL A 350 -3.36 8.19 1.73
CA VAL A 350 -4.29 8.32 2.85
C VAL A 350 -4.99 7.01 3.18
N ALA A 351 -5.51 6.30 2.18
CA ALA A 351 -6.21 5.04 2.39
C ALA A 351 -5.39 4.00 3.18
N PRO A 352 -4.08 3.76 2.91
CA PRO A 352 -3.29 2.82 3.70
C PRO A 352 -3.10 3.24 5.16
N ARG A 353 -3.10 4.54 5.48
CA ARG A 353 -3.03 5.04 6.86
C ARG A 353 -4.24 4.65 7.69
N ARG A 354 -5.42 4.63 7.07
CA ARG A 354 -6.67 4.18 7.70
C ARG A 354 -6.62 2.69 8.05
N VAL A 355 -6.06 1.85 7.17
CA VAL A 355 -5.92 0.40 7.39
C VAL A 355 -5.11 0.06 8.63
N ILE A 356 -4.06 0.84 8.88
CA ILE A 356 -3.13 0.63 10.01
C ILE A 356 -3.34 1.64 11.14
N HIS A 357 -4.47 2.36 11.13
CA HIS A 357 -4.94 3.25 12.19
C HIS A 357 -3.95 4.38 12.56
N ILE A 358 -3.22 4.94 11.58
CA ILE A 358 -2.32 6.09 11.78
C ILE A 358 -3.10 7.41 11.67
N SER A 359 -3.97 7.55 10.69
CA SER A 359 -4.86 8.72 10.52
C SER A 359 -6.09 8.36 9.70
N ASP A 360 -7.20 9.07 9.94
CA ASP A 360 -8.46 8.82 9.27
C ASP A 360 -8.70 9.67 8.01
N GLY A 361 -7.92 10.74 7.84
CA GLY A 361 -8.12 11.64 6.70
C GLY A 361 -6.93 12.50 6.35
N ILE A 362 -7.05 13.19 5.20
CA ILE A 362 -5.96 13.99 4.63
C ILE A 362 -5.51 15.14 5.52
N GLN A 363 -6.45 15.84 6.18
CA GLN A 363 -6.08 16.96 7.04
C GLN A 363 -5.27 16.53 8.24
N GLU A 364 -5.67 15.42 8.89
CA GLU A 364 -4.94 14.82 9.99
C GLU A 364 -3.53 14.37 9.56
N ALA A 365 -3.42 13.80 8.36
CA ALA A 365 -2.16 13.35 7.81
C ALA A 365 -1.20 14.50 7.41
N LEU A 366 -1.71 15.73 7.21
CA LEU A 366 -0.90 16.89 6.78
C LEU A 366 -0.58 17.86 7.92
N ILE A 367 -1.49 18.08 8.86
CA ILE A 367 -1.29 19.06 9.94
C ILE A 367 -0.12 18.64 10.84
N GLY A 368 0.79 19.58 11.11
CA GLY A 368 2.01 19.36 11.87
C GLY A 368 3.20 18.86 11.04
N GLN A 369 2.98 18.40 9.81
CA GLN A 369 4.06 17.94 8.95
C GLN A 369 4.90 19.09 8.39
N GLN A 370 6.18 18.83 8.18
CA GLN A 370 7.10 19.70 7.45
C GLN A 370 6.75 19.66 5.95
N LEU A 371 6.64 20.81 5.31
CA LEU A 371 6.34 20.86 3.88
C LEU A 371 7.37 20.07 3.03
N SER A 372 8.65 20.09 3.40
CA SER A 372 9.73 19.35 2.73
C SER A 372 9.62 17.82 2.86
N GLN A 373 8.75 17.31 3.72
CA GLN A 373 8.49 15.85 3.85
C GLN A 373 7.26 15.39 3.07
N LEU A 374 6.56 16.33 2.45
CA LEU A 374 5.33 16.09 1.69
C LEU A 374 5.61 16.09 0.19
N LEU A 375 4.67 15.58 -0.57
CA LEU A 375 4.72 15.55 -2.03
C LEU A 375 3.82 16.62 -2.62
N ARG A 376 4.34 17.32 -3.64
CA ARG A 376 3.60 18.17 -4.56
C ARG A 376 3.40 17.41 -5.86
N TRP A 377 2.16 17.31 -6.31
CA TRP A 377 1.81 16.64 -7.56
C TRP A 377 1.36 17.68 -8.58
N THR A 378 1.92 17.57 -9.76
CA THR A 378 1.63 18.44 -10.90
C THR A 378 1.14 17.61 -12.07
N GLN A 379 0.23 18.16 -12.85
CA GLN A 379 -0.23 17.54 -14.10
C GLN A 379 0.20 18.43 -15.26
N ASN A 380 0.86 17.84 -16.26
CA ASN A 380 1.25 18.58 -17.46
C ASN A 380 0.06 18.74 -18.45
N ASP A 381 0.24 19.50 -19.52
CA ASP A 381 -0.80 19.75 -20.54
C ASP A 381 -1.24 18.46 -21.26
N ALA A 382 -0.43 17.40 -21.26
CA ALA A 382 -0.75 16.09 -21.80
C ALA A 382 -1.56 15.22 -20.83
N GLY A 383 -1.74 15.68 -19.58
CA GLY A 383 -2.44 14.95 -18.53
C GLY A 383 -1.55 14.00 -17.71
N ASP A 384 -0.24 13.97 -17.96
CA ASP A 384 0.68 13.13 -17.21
C ASP A 384 0.91 13.69 -15.80
N LEU A 385 0.83 12.82 -14.81
CA LEU A 385 1.01 13.17 -13.41
C LEU A 385 2.48 12.99 -12.99
N HIS A 386 3.01 14.00 -12.36
CA HIS A 386 4.36 14.03 -11.79
C HIS A 386 4.31 14.41 -10.32
N TRP A 387 5.31 14.02 -9.57
CA TRP A 387 5.47 14.46 -8.19
C TRP A 387 6.92 14.88 -7.90
N ALA A 388 7.07 15.74 -6.91
CA ALA A 388 8.34 16.14 -6.32
C ALA A 388 8.15 16.47 -4.85
N ASP A 389 9.22 16.68 -4.11
CA ASP A 389 9.12 17.22 -2.75
C ASP A 389 8.43 18.59 -2.78
N ALA A 390 7.59 18.85 -1.77
CA ALA A 390 6.75 20.04 -1.73
C ALA A 390 7.50 21.33 -1.38
N ALA A 391 8.77 21.24 -0.93
CA ALA A 391 9.67 22.38 -0.67
C ALA A 391 11.13 22.00 -0.85
#